data_1087edabb8141039f6b7f62cbcf11ddd
#
_entry.id   1087edabb8141039f6b7f62cbcf11ddd
#
_cell.length_a   1.000
_cell.length_b   1.000
_cell.length_c   1.000
_cell.angle_alpha   90.00
_cell.angle_beta   90.00
_cell.angle_gamma   90.00
#
_symmetry.space_group_name_H-M   'P 1'
#
loop_
_entity.id
_entity.type
_entity.pdbx_description
1 polymer ?
#
loop_
_entity_poly.entity_id
_entity_poly.type
_entity_poly.pdbx_seq_one_letter_code
_entity_poly.pdbx_strand_id
1 'polypeptide(L)'
;ADNDSPGFSKSKTTVTVSETGTTDTFTVVLTQEPNSNVVIDVSSGDTDEATVSPSSLTFTTGNWNSAQTVTVTGVSDNAVDGNQNTTITLSVNDGNSDNNFDPLNDQTVTATTIDPWGFTVTETGGSTSVNEAETTTDTFTVVLTAQPSSDVVISISSADTGEATVDKASLTFTNSNWNTAQ
;
A
#
# COMPACT_ATOMS: atom_id res chain seq x y z
N ALA A 1 -28.73 10.22 34.57
CA ALA A 1 -28.49 10.81 33.23
C ALA A 1 -27.30 10.10 32.65
N ASP A 2 -27.49 9.48 31.52
CA ASP A 2 -26.40 8.93 30.72
C ASP A 2 -25.48 10.11 30.35
N ASN A 3 -24.21 9.98 30.65
CA ASN A 3 -23.18 11.01 30.37
C ASN A 3 -22.36 10.69 29.11
N ASP A 4 -22.79 9.68 28.37
CA ASP A 4 -22.11 9.28 27.15
C ASP A 4 -22.45 10.25 26.00
N SER A 5 -21.47 10.60 25.20
CA SER A 5 -21.67 11.46 24.05
C SER A 5 -21.71 10.60 22.77
N PRO A 6 -22.59 10.93 21.81
CA PRO A 6 -22.58 10.25 20.51
C PRO A 6 -21.19 10.28 19.89
N GLY A 7 -20.77 9.14 19.33
CA GLY A 7 -19.47 9.00 18.71
C GLY A 7 -19.27 7.60 18.15
N PHE A 8 -18.16 7.42 17.45
CA PHE A 8 -17.67 6.09 17.06
C PHE A 8 -16.17 6.00 17.25
N SER A 9 -15.69 4.80 17.45
CA SER A 9 -14.27 4.49 17.63
C SER A 9 -13.82 3.47 16.59
N LYS A 10 -12.54 3.52 16.24
CA LYS A 10 -11.89 2.57 15.35
C LYS A 10 -10.73 1.88 16.05
N SER A 11 -10.47 0.63 15.71
CA SER A 11 -9.44 -0.18 16.38
C SER A 11 -8.02 0.14 15.95
N LYS A 12 -7.84 0.78 14.77
CA LYS A 12 -6.53 1.16 14.23
C LYS A 12 -6.56 2.56 13.63
N THR A 13 -5.41 3.21 13.62
CA THR A 13 -5.18 4.47 12.91
C THR A 13 -4.39 4.27 11.62
N THR A 14 -3.73 3.10 11.49
CA THR A 14 -2.96 2.70 10.31
C THR A 14 -3.22 1.24 9.99
N VAL A 15 -3.16 0.90 8.71
CA VAL A 15 -3.17 -0.46 8.16
C VAL A 15 -2.06 -0.57 7.12
N THR A 16 -1.57 -1.79 6.88
CA THR A 16 -0.53 -2.03 5.87
C THR A 16 -0.97 -3.15 4.97
N VAL A 17 -0.97 -2.89 3.68
CA VAL A 17 -1.28 -3.82 2.60
C VAL A 17 -0.17 -3.80 1.56
N SER A 18 -0.24 -4.64 0.54
CA SER A 18 0.73 -4.67 -0.55
C SER A 18 0.01 -4.76 -1.88
N GLU A 19 0.60 -4.23 -2.93
CA GLU A 19 0.15 -4.35 -4.32
C GLU A 19 0.01 -5.80 -4.80
N THR A 20 0.56 -6.76 -4.06
CA THR A 20 0.30 -8.19 -4.31
C THR A 20 -1.11 -8.64 -3.91
N GLY A 21 -1.98 -7.73 -3.49
CA GLY A 21 -3.35 -8.02 -3.11
C GLY A 21 -3.52 -8.50 -1.67
N THR A 22 -2.56 -8.19 -0.79
CA THR A 22 -2.71 -8.52 0.64
C THR A 22 -3.77 -7.65 1.30
N THR A 23 -4.32 -8.14 2.40
CA THR A 23 -5.38 -7.45 3.15
C THR A 23 -4.95 -7.17 4.58
N ASP A 24 -5.43 -6.05 5.13
CA ASP A 24 -5.44 -5.77 6.57
C ASP A 24 -6.84 -5.31 6.97
N THR A 25 -7.16 -5.36 8.25
CA THR A 25 -8.49 -5.03 8.76
C THR A 25 -8.44 -4.08 9.94
N PHE A 26 -9.48 -3.28 10.08
CA PHE A 26 -9.79 -2.55 11.30
C PHE A 26 -11.28 -2.69 11.62
N THR A 27 -11.66 -2.36 12.84
CA THR A 27 -13.07 -2.41 13.27
C THR A 27 -13.56 -1.04 13.68
N VAL A 28 -14.86 -0.84 13.53
CA VAL A 28 -15.59 0.36 13.95
C VAL A 28 -16.71 -0.05 14.90
N VAL A 29 -16.98 0.76 15.90
CA VAL A 29 -18.07 0.55 16.88
C VAL A 29 -18.57 1.91 17.38
N LEU A 30 -19.86 2.05 17.65
CA LEU A 30 -20.41 3.26 18.26
C LEU A 30 -20.05 3.32 19.75
N THR A 31 -19.98 4.53 20.30
CA THR A 31 -19.69 4.79 21.73
C THR A 31 -20.96 4.94 22.57
N GLN A 32 -22.12 5.12 21.92
CA GLN A 32 -23.42 5.29 22.55
C GLN A 32 -24.51 4.57 21.75
N GLU A 33 -25.56 4.10 22.42
CA GLU A 33 -26.75 3.55 21.77
C GLU A 33 -27.50 4.66 21.01
N PRO A 34 -27.73 4.47 19.69
CA PRO A 34 -28.47 5.41 18.87
C PRO A 34 -29.99 5.25 19.08
N ASN A 35 -30.78 6.29 18.80
CA ASN A 35 -32.24 6.19 18.79
C ASN A 35 -32.81 5.59 17.50
N SER A 36 -32.05 5.63 16.42
CA SER A 36 -32.34 5.02 15.13
C SER A 36 -31.02 4.53 14.50
N ASN A 37 -31.08 4.00 13.29
CA ASN A 37 -29.87 3.52 12.61
C ASN A 37 -28.83 4.63 12.46
N VAL A 38 -27.56 4.25 12.52
CA VAL A 38 -26.40 5.09 12.15
C VAL A 38 -25.67 4.38 11.00
N VAL A 39 -25.50 5.06 9.90
CA VAL A 39 -24.73 4.58 8.72
C VAL A 39 -23.43 5.33 8.66
N ILE A 40 -22.32 4.59 8.64
CA ILE A 40 -20.98 5.14 8.43
C ILE A 40 -20.50 4.71 7.06
N ASP A 41 -20.32 5.67 6.16
CA ASP A 41 -19.71 5.43 4.86
C ASP A 41 -18.21 5.28 5.00
N VAL A 42 -17.63 4.36 4.23
CA VAL A 42 -16.20 4.04 4.22
C VAL A 42 -15.69 4.21 2.80
N SER A 43 -14.73 5.08 2.60
CA SER A 43 -14.17 5.34 1.28
C SER A 43 -12.64 5.35 1.29
N SER A 44 -12.04 4.92 0.18
CA SER A 44 -10.62 5.10 -0.09
C SER A 44 -10.41 6.40 -0.87
N GLY A 45 -9.38 7.15 -0.51
CA GLY A 45 -8.95 8.35 -1.21
C GLY A 45 -8.23 8.03 -2.53
N ASP A 46 -7.70 6.81 -2.65
CA ASP A 46 -7.07 6.31 -3.86
C ASP A 46 -7.38 4.81 -4.02
N THR A 47 -8.20 4.48 -5.01
CA THR A 47 -8.63 3.10 -5.27
C THR A 47 -7.65 2.33 -6.15
N ASP A 48 -6.69 2.99 -6.77
CA ASP A 48 -5.61 2.36 -7.53
C ASP A 48 -4.53 1.82 -6.59
N GLU A 49 -4.47 2.35 -5.36
CA GLU A 49 -3.56 1.90 -4.29
C GLU A 49 -4.23 0.92 -3.30
N ALA A 50 -5.41 1.30 -2.80
CA ALA A 50 -6.12 0.50 -1.81
C ALA A 50 -7.62 0.60 -1.93
N THR A 51 -8.31 -0.52 -1.81
CA THR A 51 -9.78 -0.59 -1.78
C THR A 51 -10.28 -1.01 -0.40
N VAL A 52 -11.56 -0.71 -0.11
CA VAL A 52 -12.23 -1.03 1.15
C VAL A 52 -13.49 -1.87 0.94
N SER A 53 -13.77 -2.76 1.87
CA SER A 53 -15.00 -3.54 1.90
C SER A 53 -15.41 -3.84 3.35
N PRO A 54 -16.68 -3.60 3.74
CA PRO A 54 -17.74 -2.96 2.97
C PRO A 54 -17.52 -1.44 2.82
N SER A 55 -18.22 -0.82 1.88
CA SER A 55 -18.20 0.64 1.66
C SER A 55 -19.14 1.41 2.61
N SER A 56 -19.91 0.71 3.45
CA SER A 56 -20.71 1.30 4.51
C SER A 56 -20.96 0.30 5.65
N LEU A 57 -21.11 0.82 6.86
CA LEU A 57 -21.43 0.08 8.07
C LEU A 57 -22.76 0.59 8.62
N THR A 58 -23.68 -0.30 8.98
CA THR A 58 -24.97 0.08 9.57
C THR A 58 -25.05 -0.42 11.00
N PHE A 59 -25.17 0.52 11.94
CA PHE A 59 -25.40 0.26 13.34
C PHE A 59 -26.87 0.54 13.69
N THR A 60 -27.47 -0.37 14.44
CA THR A 60 -28.84 -0.28 14.93
C THR A 60 -28.86 -0.22 16.45
N THR A 61 -30.00 0.03 17.06
CA THR A 61 -30.20 -0.07 18.52
C THR A 61 -29.82 -1.45 19.10
N GLY A 62 -29.82 -2.50 18.27
CA GLY A 62 -29.52 -3.88 18.69
C GLY A 62 -28.06 -4.31 18.49
N ASN A 63 -27.26 -3.59 17.67
CA ASN A 63 -25.90 -3.98 17.35
C ASN A 63 -24.85 -2.85 17.49
N TRP A 64 -25.24 -1.70 17.99
CA TRP A 64 -24.38 -0.50 18.07
C TRP A 64 -23.04 -0.73 18.78
N ASN A 65 -23.03 -1.60 19.79
CA ASN A 65 -21.85 -1.96 20.59
C ASN A 65 -21.12 -3.21 20.07
N SER A 66 -21.52 -3.72 18.90
CA SER A 66 -20.84 -4.84 18.23
C SER A 66 -19.93 -4.30 17.15
N ALA A 67 -18.62 -4.48 17.31
CA ALA A 67 -17.64 -4.00 16.35
C ALA A 67 -17.85 -4.62 14.96
N GLN A 68 -17.92 -3.77 13.93
CA GLN A 68 -18.01 -4.17 12.53
C GLN A 68 -16.65 -4.03 11.84
N THR A 69 -16.29 -4.98 11.01
CA THR A 69 -14.97 -5.06 10.38
C THR A 69 -14.99 -4.40 9.00
N VAL A 70 -13.97 -3.59 8.74
CA VAL A 70 -13.60 -3.11 7.41
C VAL A 70 -12.32 -3.82 6.98
N THR A 71 -12.32 -4.38 5.79
CA THR A 71 -11.16 -4.95 5.13
C THR A 71 -10.60 -3.94 4.16
N VAL A 72 -9.30 -3.68 4.24
CA VAL A 72 -8.54 -2.91 3.26
C VAL A 72 -7.73 -3.89 2.43
N THR A 73 -7.76 -3.75 1.11
CA THR A 73 -7.04 -4.60 0.16
C THR A 73 -6.13 -3.73 -0.69
N GLY A 74 -4.83 -4.07 -0.74
CA GLY A 74 -3.89 -3.43 -1.64
C GLY A 74 -4.18 -3.75 -3.11
N VAL A 75 -3.96 -2.79 -3.98
CA VAL A 75 -4.20 -2.89 -5.43
C VAL A 75 -2.89 -2.67 -6.15
N SER A 76 -2.66 -3.44 -7.23
CA SER A 76 -1.49 -3.24 -8.09
C SER A 76 -1.83 -2.28 -9.21
N ASP A 77 -1.05 -1.22 -9.34
CA ASP A 77 -1.12 -0.27 -10.45
C ASP A 77 -0.05 -0.55 -11.53
N ASN A 78 0.85 -1.52 -11.31
CA ASN A 78 2.00 -1.88 -12.13
C ASN A 78 3.07 -0.77 -12.27
N ALA A 79 3.04 0.24 -11.43
CA ALA A 79 4.11 1.22 -11.31
C ALA A 79 5.21 0.73 -10.35
N VAL A 80 6.37 1.33 -10.39
CA VAL A 80 7.44 1.17 -9.41
C VAL A 80 7.68 2.55 -8.83
N ASP A 81 6.83 2.96 -7.92
CA ASP A 81 6.80 4.32 -7.36
C ASP A 81 7.06 4.34 -5.85
N GLY A 82 7.33 3.15 -5.27
CA GLY A 82 7.59 2.95 -3.86
C GLY A 82 6.29 2.91 -3.04
N ASN A 83 6.44 2.75 -1.74
CA ASN A 83 5.28 2.63 -0.85
C ASN A 83 4.42 3.89 -0.88
N GLN A 84 3.13 3.74 -1.11
CA GLN A 84 2.14 4.80 -1.17
C GLN A 84 1.28 4.85 0.09
N ASN A 85 0.78 6.05 0.43
CA ASN A 85 -0.12 6.24 1.57
C ASN A 85 -1.46 6.78 1.09
N THR A 86 -2.51 6.02 1.36
CA THR A 86 -3.89 6.37 1.02
C THR A 86 -4.70 6.63 2.29
N THR A 87 -5.56 7.64 2.26
CA THR A 87 -6.47 7.94 3.37
C THR A 87 -7.79 7.18 3.20
N ILE A 88 -8.11 6.34 4.17
CA ILE A 88 -9.45 5.75 4.29
C ILE A 88 -10.28 6.66 5.19
N THR A 89 -11.40 7.16 4.67
CA THR A 89 -12.29 8.07 5.38
C THR A 89 -13.53 7.35 5.87
N LEU A 90 -13.91 7.63 7.11
CA LEU A 90 -15.10 7.17 7.80
C LEU A 90 -15.97 8.41 8.06
N SER A 91 -17.13 8.52 7.42
CA SER A 91 -18.05 9.65 7.55
C SER A 91 -19.46 9.17 7.91
N VAL A 92 -20.14 9.90 8.77
CA VAL A 92 -21.55 9.64 9.06
C VAL A 92 -22.40 10.05 7.85
N ASN A 93 -23.28 9.16 7.39
CA ASN A 93 -24.23 9.46 6.34
C ASN A 93 -25.49 10.12 6.94
N ASP A 94 -25.48 11.44 7.01
CA ASP A 94 -26.52 12.24 7.71
C ASP A 94 -27.94 11.87 7.27
N GLY A 95 -28.15 11.64 5.96
CA GLY A 95 -29.47 11.35 5.41
C GLY A 95 -30.06 10.00 5.85
N ASN A 96 -29.24 9.11 6.41
CA ASN A 96 -29.59 7.74 6.79
C ASN A 96 -29.25 7.42 8.25
N SER A 97 -28.88 8.43 9.06
CA SER A 97 -28.39 8.26 10.41
C SER A 97 -29.26 8.95 11.46
N ASP A 98 -29.09 8.55 12.71
CA ASP A 98 -29.63 9.27 13.88
C ASP A 98 -29.01 10.67 13.94
N ASN A 99 -29.85 11.71 13.98
CA ASN A 99 -29.44 13.12 13.98
C ASN A 99 -28.45 13.49 15.12
N ASN A 100 -28.37 12.70 16.18
CA ASN A 100 -27.38 12.93 17.24
C ASN A 100 -25.95 12.61 16.78
N PHE A 101 -25.79 11.82 15.72
CA PHE A 101 -24.50 11.44 15.14
C PHE A 101 -24.09 12.31 13.94
N ASP A 102 -25.04 13.05 13.32
CA ASP A 102 -24.78 13.91 12.15
C ASP A 102 -23.66 14.95 12.38
N PRO A 103 -23.52 15.59 13.56
CA PRO A 103 -22.48 16.59 13.76
C PRO A 103 -21.08 16.01 14.00
N LEU A 104 -20.89 14.69 13.90
CA LEU A 104 -19.57 14.08 14.11
C LEU A 104 -18.65 14.40 12.94
N ASN A 105 -17.40 14.72 13.28
CA ASN A 105 -16.37 14.87 12.28
C ASN A 105 -15.93 13.52 11.71
N ASP A 106 -15.55 13.52 10.45
CA ASP A 106 -14.94 12.39 9.79
C ASP A 106 -13.71 11.89 10.57
N GLN A 107 -13.54 10.58 10.58
CA GLN A 107 -12.32 9.95 11.08
C GLN A 107 -11.59 9.26 9.93
N THR A 108 -10.27 9.14 10.07
CA THR A 108 -9.44 8.57 9.02
C THR A 108 -8.55 7.44 9.52
N VAL A 109 -8.28 6.48 8.65
CA VAL A 109 -7.24 5.45 8.79
C VAL A 109 -6.28 5.62 7.63
N THR A 110 -4.98 5.65 7.90
CA THR A 110 -3.97 5.66 6.83
C THR A 110 -3.69 4.22 6.40
N ALA A 111 -3.89 3.93 5.14
CA ALA A 111 -3.43 2.70 4.51
C ALA A 111 -2.08 2.94 3.86
N THR A 112 -1.08 2.14 4.22
CA THR A 112 0.20 2.11 3.50
C THR A 112 0.20 0.91 2.58
N THR A 113 0.27 1.15 1.28
CA THR A 113 0.45 0.11 0.26
C THR A 113 1.94 -0.08 0.02
N ILE A 114 2.42 -1.29 0.21
CA ILE A 114 3.81 -1.66 -0.04
C ILE A 114 3.94 -2.00 -1.52
N ASP A 115 4.78 -1.24 -2.21
CA ASP A 115 5.26 -1.59 -3.56
C ASP A 115 6.40 -2.61 -3.43
N PRO A 116 6.19 -3.89 -3.80
CA PRO A 116 7.23 -4.90 -3.73
C PRO A 116 8.14 -4.88 -4.98
N TRP A 117 7.78 -4.10 -5.99
CA TRP A 117 8.43 -4.12 -7.28
C TRP A 117 9.70 -3.28 -7.30
N GLY A 118 10.73 -3.77 -7.99
CA GLY A 118 12.00 -3.06 -8.11
C GLY A 118 13.17 -4.03 -8.30
N PHE A 119 14.37 -3.48 -8.24
CA PHE A 119 15.59 -4.28 -8.29
C PHE A 119 16.67 -3.70 -7.36
N THR A 120 17.56 -4.58 -6.95
CA THR A 120 18.75 -4.20 -6.18
C THR A 120 20.00 -4.34 -7.03
N VAL A 121 20.85 -3.33 -7.02
CA VAL A 121 22.20 -3.38 -7.59
C VAL A 121 23.20 -3.59 -6.46
N THR A 122 24.09 -4.56 -6.63
CA THR A 122 25.19 -4.81 -5.68
C THR A 122 26.51 -4.73 -6.41
N GLU A 123 27.34 -3.77 -6.04
CA GLU A 123 28.65 -3.55 -6.60
C GLU A 123 29.72 -4.38 -5.88
N THR A 124 30.66 -4.93 -6.63
CA THR A 124 31.82 -5.64 -6.07
C THR A 124 32.69 -4.66 -5.31
N GLY A 125 32.98 -4.95 -4.03
CA GLY A 125 33.80 -4.06 -3.20
C GLY A 125 33.10 -2.75 -2.77
N GLY A 126 31.82 -2.55 -3.10
CA GLY A 126 31.01 -1.38 -2.70
C GLY A 126 31.13 -0.17 -3.62
N SER A 127 31.83 -0.28 -4.73
CA SER A 127 31.89 0.70 -5.82
C SER A 127 32.39 0.06 -7.10
N THR A 128 31.85 0.46 -8.25
CA THR A 128 32.36 0.03 -9.55
C THR A 128 33.50 0.97 -9.99
N SER A 129 34.71 0.41 -10.20
CA SER A 129 35.91 1.18 -10.56
C SER A 129 36.72 0.46 -11.62
N VAL A 130 37.02 1.16 -12.71
CA VAL A 130 37.89 0.71 -13.79
C VAL A 130 39.01 1.71 -14.04
N ASN A 131 40.11 1.28 -14.65
CA ASN A 131 41.25 2.13 -14.89
C ASN A 131 41.50 2.27 -16.41
N GLU A 132 41.58 3.50 -16.89
CA GLU A 132 41.79 3.86 -18.29
C GLU A 132 43.17 3.38 -18.84
N ALA A 133 44.18 3.39 -17.97
CA ALA A 133 45.55 3.01 -18.37
C ALA A 133 45.75 1.49 -18.45
N GLU A 134 44.89 0.70 -17.91
CA GLU A 134 44.92 -0.77 -17.85
C GLU A 134 43.54 -1.32 -18.21
N THR A 135 43.50 -2.46 -18.92
CA THR A 135 42.23 -3.18 -19.18
C THR A 135 41.73 -3.87 -17.91
N THR A 136 41.33 -3.07 -16.94
CA THR A 136 40.70 -3.57 -15.71
C THR A 136 39.19 -3.72 -15.93
N THR A 137 38.63 -4.73 -15.30
CA THR A 137 37.18 -4.95 -15.26
C THR A 137 36.71 -4.98 -13.82
N ASP A 138 35.53 -4.44 -13.58
CA ASP A 138 34.82 -4.58 -12.34
C ASP A 138 33.40 -5.07 -12.63
N THR A 139 32.71 -5.58 -11.63
CA THR A 139 31.39 -6.19 -11.81
C THR A 139 30.40 -5.69 -10.78
N PHE A 140 29.16 -5.62 -11.19
CA PHE A 140 28.01 -5.48 -10.30
C PHE A 140 26.97 -6.54 -10.65
N THR A 141 26.11 -6.82 -9.74
CA THR A 141 24.99 -7.74 -9.95
C THR A 141 23.65 -7.03 -9.72
N VAL A 142 22.64 -7.50 -10.43
CA VAL A 142 21.25 -7.03 -10.33
C VAL A 142 20.36 -8.20 -9.96
N VAL A 143 19.38 -7.97 -9.10
CA VAL A 143 18.35 -8.95 -8.71
C VAL A 143 17.03 -8.23 -8.52
N LEU A 144 15.90 -8.81 -8.93
CA LEU A 144 14.59 -8.23 -8.64
C LEU A 144 14.20 -8.40 -7.18
N THR A 145 13.39 -7.50 -6.67
CA THR A 145 12.88 -7.52 -5.28
C THR A 145 11.64 -8.38 -5.11
N ALA A 146 10.89 -8.63 -6.21
CA ALA A 146 9.69 -9.47 -6.21
C ALA A 146 9.59 -10.33 -7.48
N GLN A 147 8.81 -11.41 -7.41
CA GLN A 147 8.60 -12.34 -8.51
C GLN A 147 7.69 -11.73 -9.57
N PRO A 148 8.15 -11.51 -10.80
CA PRO A 148 7.34 -10.91 -11.85
C PRO A 148 6.33 -11.90 -12.43
N SER A 149 5.20 -11.40 -12.89
CA SER A 149 4.19 -12.19 -13.62
C SER A 149 4.55 -12.42 -15.09
N SER A 150 5.46 -11.60 -15.64
CA SER A 150 6.02 -11.70 -16.99
C SER A 150 7.49 -11.33 -16.96
N ASP A 151 8.21 -11.57 -18.09
CA ASP A 151 9.63 -11.28 -18.18
C ASP A 151 9.90 -9.77 -18.01
N VAL A 152 10.89 -9.45 -17.16
CA VAL A 152 11.40 -8.09 -16.94
C VAL A 152 12.75 -7.96 -17.59
N VAL A 153 12.91 -6.97 -18.48
CA VAL A 153 14.17 -6.65 -19.13
C VAL A 153 14.72 -5.34 -18.57
N ILE A 154 15.89 -5.43 -17.94
CA ILE A 154 16.62 -4.26 -17.44
C ILE A 154 17.70 -3.91 -18.47
N SER A 155 17.62 -2.71 -19.04
CA SER A 155 18.63 -2.18 -19.97
C SER A 155 19.80 -1.60 -19.19
N ILE A 156 21.01 -1.87 -19.66
CA ILE A 156 22.26 -1.38 -19.08
C ILE A 156 23.02 -0.62 -20.13
N SER A 157 23.46 0.58 -19.80
CA SER A 157 24.27 1.40 -20.72
C SER A 157 25.29 2.23 -19.94
N SER A 158 26.43 2.51 -20.56
CA SER A 158 27.34 3.55 -20.11
C SER A 158 26.91 4.90 -20.67
N ALA A 159 26.96 5.93 -19.85
CA ALA A 159 26.71 7.31 -20.28
C ALA A 159 27.90 7.86 -21.12
N ASP A 160 29.11 7.36 -20.87
CA ASP A 160 30.31 7.67 -21.63
C ASP A 160 31.07 6.40 -21.99
N THR A 161 30.89 5.96 -23.22
CA THR A 161 31.55 4.76 -23.74
C THR A 161 33.03 4.96 -24.09
N GLY A 162 33.53 6.19 -24.04
CA GLY A 162 34.94 6.51 -24.15
C GLY A 162 35.71 6.24 -22.87
N GLU A 163 35.01 6.27 -21.71
CA GLU A 163 35.60 6.05 -20.41
C GLU A 163 35.36 4.61 -19.90
N ALA A 164 34.15 4.10 -20.08
CA ALA A 164 33.79 2.74 -19.65
C ALA A 164 32.74 2.12 -20.54
N THR A 165 32.83 0.81 -20.75
CA THR A 165 31.82 0.03 -21.49
C THR A 165 31.24 -1.08 -20.63
N VAL A 166 30.02 -1.52 -20.94
CA VAL A 166 29.38 -2.69 -20.33
C VAL A 166 29.37 -3.87 -21.27
N ASP A 167 29.57 -5.07 -20.77
CA ASP A 167 29.60 -6.30 -21.56
C ASP A 167 28.22 -6.82 -21.93
N LYS A 168 27.21 -6.44 -21.13
CA LYS A 168 25.81 -6.80 -21.35
C LYS A 168 24.95 -5.55 -21.48
N ALA A 169 24.26 -5.44 -22.60
CA ALA A 169 23.32 -4.33 -22.81
C ALA A 169 21.98 -4.52 -22.10
N SER A 170 21.66 -5.74 -21.65
CA SER A 170 20.44 -6.01 -20.92
C SER A 170 20.55 -7.29 -20.07
N LEU A 171 19.74 -7.34 -19.02
CA LEU A 171 19.48 -8.53 -18.20
C LEU A 171 18.00 -8.88 -18.31
N THR A 172 17.68 -10.18 -18.44
CA THR A 172 16.30 -10.64 -18.50
C THR A 172 15.99 -11.50 -17.28
N PHE A 173 15.01 -11.06 -16.51
CA PHE A 173 14.48 -11.77 -15.35
C PHE A 173 13.11 -12.36 -15.69
N THR A 174 12.96 -13.64 -15.42
CA THR A 174 11.73 -14.39 -15.60
C THR A 174 11.13 -14.77 -14.26
N ASN A 175 9.91 -15.29 -14.25
CA ASN A 175 9.29 -15.88 -13.07
C ASN A 175 10.19 -16.95 -12.37
N SER A 176 11.10 -17.57 -13.09
CA SER A 176 11.95 -18.67 -12.57
C SER A 176 13.33 -18.22 -12.06
N ASN A 177 13.85 -17.06 -12.50
CA ASN A 177 15.19 -16.60 -12.16
C ASN A 177 15.26 -15.21 -11.53
N TRP A 178 14.12 -14.61 -11.21
CA TRP A 178 14.00 -13.24 -10.71
C TRP A 178 14.85 -12.95 -9.46
N ASN A 179 15.00 -13.95 -8.58
CA ASN A 179 15.75 -13.87 -7.32
C ASN A 179 17.20 -14.38 -7.45
N THR A 180 17.65 -14.64 -8.69
CA THR A 180 19.02 -15.04 -8.97
C THR A 180 19.78 -13.84 -9.50
N ALA A 181 20.80 -13.40 -8.77
CA ALA A 181 21.63 -12.27 -9.18
C ALA A 181 22.30 -12.54 -10.56
N GLN A 182 22.18 -11.60 -11.45
CA GLN A 182 22.78 -11.62 -12.78
C GLN A 182 23.83 -10.52 -12.90
#